data_963a2563dc500ffa91dbcc71f1d4cc33
#
_entry.id   963a2563dc500ffa91dbcc71f1d4cc33
#
_cell.length_a   1.000
_cell.length_b   1.000
_cell.length_c   1.000
_cell.angle_alpha   90.00
_cell.angle_beta   90.00
_cell.angle_gamma   90.00
#
_symmetry.space_group_name_H-M   'P 1'
#
loop_
_entity.id
_entity.type
_entity.pdbx_description
1 polymer ?
#
loop_
_entity_poly.entity_id
_entity_poly.type
_entity_poly.pdbx_seq_one_letter_code
_entity_poly.pdbx_strand_id
1 'polypeptide(L)'
;RSTEYIAILKKILNLLKNSKLEYLKASDESNLSKDKRHFNLQSTLRNRYFQDVTKLLRSLNVEVENLVIHRLNFEQMVISSIKKPNHTHLHKSIELDQNLLRLYDEALELNSAAFVLKTHREKIAESVSEGIYFLENAGFILES
;
A
#
# COMPACT_ATOMS: atom_id res chain seq x y z
N ARG A 1 -4.10 15.89 -20.22
CA ARG A 1 -4.75 15.53 -19.03
C ARG A 1 -4.88 14.09 -18.87
N SER A 2 -5.38 13.35 -19.86
CA SER A 2 -5.46 11.92 -19.77
C SER A 2 -4.09 11.32 -19.53
N THR A 3 -3.07 11.83 -20.18
CA THR A 3 -1.71 11.32 -20.01
C THR A 3 -1.21 11.50 -18.59
N GLU A 4 -1.53 12.66 -18.01
CA GLU A 4 -1.14 12.95 -16.65
C GLU A 4 -1.86 12.03 -15.66
N TYR A 5 -3.15 11.84 -15.86
CA TYR A 5 -3.97 10.98 -15.02
C TYR A 5 -3.45 9.53 -15.06
N ILE A 6 -3.18 9.06 -16.28
CA ILE A 6 -2.65 7.70 -16.45
C ILE A 6 -1.31 7.54 -15.74
N ALA A 7 -0.45 8.55 -15.84
CA ALA A 7 0.85 8.48 -15.16
C ALA A 7 0.69 8.38 -13.66
N ILE A 8 -0.28 9.11 -13.09
CA ILE A 8 -0.53 9.05 -11.66
C ILE A 8 -1.07 7.67 -11.28
N LEU A 9 -1.99 7.10 -12.07
CA LEU A 9 -2.52 5.78 -11.78
C LEU A 9 -1.44 4.71 -11.82
N LYS A 10 -0.47 4.84 -12.72
CA LYS A 10 0.65 3.91 -12.78
C LYS A 10 1.53 4.01 -11.53
N LYS A 11 1.73 5.22 -11.03
CA LYS A 11 2.49 5.41 -9.79
C LYS A 11 1.74 4.80 -8.62
N ILE A 12 0.42 4.95 -8.60
CA ILE A 12 -0.41 4.34 -7.56
C ILE A 12 -0.26 2.82 -7.59
N LEU A 13 -0.28 2.21 -8.78
CA LEU A 13 -0.10 0.77 -8.88
C LEU A 13 1.21 0.33 -8.25
N ASN A 14 2.28 1.05 -8.54
CA ASN A 14 3.58 0.67 -8.03
C ASN A 14 3.62 0.76 -6.51
N LEU A 15 3.07 1.82 -5.95
CA LEU A 15 3.06 1.96 -4.49
C LEU A 15 2.11 0.97 -3.81
N LEU A 16 1.00 0.62 -4.46
CA LEU A 16 0.10 -0.40 -3.90
C LEU A 16 0.81 -1.74 -3.81
N LYS A 17 1.59 -2.09 -4.83
CA LYS A 17 2.34 -3.32 -4.81
C LYS A 17 3.37 -3.31 -3.68
N ASN A 18 4.06 -2.21 -3.53
CA ASN A 18 5.08 -2.10 -2.49
C ASN A 18 4.46 -2.09 -1.09
N SER A 19 3.33 -1.42 -0.93
CA SER A 19 2.63 -1.40 0.36
C SER A 19 2.16 -2.81 0.73
N LYS A 20 1.64 -3.55 -0.25
CA LYS A 20 1.22 -4.92 -0.02
C LYS A 20 2.37 -5.75 0.54
N LEU A 21 3.56 -5.61 -0.06
CA LEU A 21 4.71 -6.37 0.37
C LEU A 21 5.15 -5.99 1.77
N GLU A 22 5.14 -4.72 2.09
CA GLU A 22 5.55 -4.29 3.43
C GLU A 22 4.58 -4.77 4.50
N TYR A 23 3.28 -4.82 4.19
CA TYR A 23 2.32 -5.36 5.14
C TYR A 23 2.51 -6.87 5.34
N LEU A 24 2.88 -7.60 4.28
CA LEU A 24 3.18 -9.02 4.45
C LEU A 24 4.39 -9.20 5.36
N LYS A 25 5.40 -8.37 5.19
CA LYS A 25 6.58 -8.45 6.06
C LYS A 25 6.25 -8.03 7.49
N ALA A 26 5.37 -7.04 7.65
CA ALA A 26 4.93 -6.63 8.98
C ALA A 26 4.19 -7.76 9.67
N SER A 27 3.38 -8.51 8.92
CA SER A 27 2.70 -9.68 9.48
C SER A 27 3.71 -10.69 9.97
N ASP A 28 4.75 -10.95 9.19
CA ASP A 28 5.77 -11.92 9.58
C ASP A 28 6.54 -11.47 10.81
N GLU A 29 6.69 -10.17 11.01
CA GLU A 29 7.39 -9.67 12.18
C GLU A 29 6.55 -9.69 13.43
N SER A 30 5.24 -9.84 13.31
CA SER A 30 4.34 -9.75 14.45
C SER A 30 4.33 -11.04 15.25
N ASN A 31 4.24 -10.91 16.57
CA ASN A 31 4.18 -12.06 17.43
C ASN A 31 2.77 -12.44 17.81
N LEU A 32 1.84 -11.52 17.75
CA LEU A 32 0.46 -11.78 18.14
C LEU A 32 -0.39 -12.14 16.93
N SER A 33 -1.20 -13.17 17.09
CA SER A 33 -2.06 -13.62 15.99
C SER A 33 -2.98 -12.53 15.47
N LYS A 34 -3.51 -11.69 16.36
CA LYS A 34 -4.43 -10.65 15.92
C LYS A 34 -3.70 -9.63 15.07
N ASP A 35 -2.44 -9.34 15.38
CA ASP A 35 -1.66 -8.38 14.59
C ASP A 35 -1.31 -8.97 13.23
N LYS A 36 -0.94 -10.25 13.20
CA LYS A 36 -0.69 -10.92 11.93
C LYS A 36 -1.92 -10.88 11.04
N ARG A 37 -3.09 -11.13 11.60
CA ARG A 37 -4.32 -11.12 10.83
C ARG A 37 -4.62 -9.72 10.29
N HIS A 38 -4.39 -8.70 11.13
CA HIS A 38 -4.64 -7.33 10.71
C HIS A 38 -3.73 -6.94 9.55
N PHE A 39 -2.44 -7.24 9.64
CA PHE A 39 -1.50 -6.88 8.58
C PHE A 39 -1.74 -7.70 7.32
N ASN A 40 -2.12 -8.97 7.46
CA ASN A 40 -2.47 -9.77 6.30
C ASN A 40 -3.72 -9.23 5.62
N LEU A 41 -4.68 -8.73 6.39
CA LEU A 41 -5.86 -8.13 5.82
C LEU A 41 -5.48 -6.87 5.03
N GLN A 42 -4.60 -6.04 5.59
CA GLN A 42 -4.16 -4.84 4.89
C GLN A 42 -3.47 -5.19 3.57
N SER A 43 -2.65 -6.24 3.59
CA SER A 43 -1.99 -6.71 2.37
C SER A 43 -3.02 -7.14 1.32
N THR A 44 -4.03 -7.89 1.75
CA THR A 44 -5.10 -8.35 0.87
C THR A 44 -5.86 -7.17 0.27
N LEU A 45 -6.12 -6.15 1.09
CA LEU A 45 -6.83 -4.96 0.61
C LEU A 45 -5.99 -4.20 -0.42
N ARG A 46 -4.68 -4.09 -0.20
CA ARG A 46 -3.80 -3.44 -1.18
C ARG A 46 -3.80 -4.19 -2.50
N ASN A 47 -3.87 -5.53 -2.44
CA ASN A 47 -3.95 -6.32 -3.65
C ASN A 47 -5.26 -6.07 -4.39
N ARG A 48 -6.36 -5.94 -3.67
CA ARG A 48 -7.65 -5.65 -4.27
C ARG A 48 -7.63 -4.27 -4.93
N TYR A 49 -7.06 -3.27 -4.25
CA TYR A 49 -6.98 -1.92 -4.81
C TYR A 49 -6.11 -1.92 -6.06
N PHE A 50 -5.04 -2.71 -6.05
CA PHE A 50 -4.18 -2.87 -7.23
C PHE A 50 -5.02 -3.38 -8.41
N GLN A 51 -5.85 -4.38 -8.18
CA GLN A 51 -6.69 -4.92 -9.23
C GLN A 51 -7.73 -3.91 -9.71
N ASP A 52 -8.28 -3.12 -8.80
CA ASP A 52 -9.26 -2.08 -9.16
C ASP A 52 -8.61 -1.02 -10.05
N VAL A 53 -7.40 -0.58 -9.71
CA VAL A 53 -6.71 0.43 -10.51
C VAL A 53 -6.28 -0.16 -11.85
N THR A 54 -5.92 -1.44 -11.87
CA THR A 54 -5.62 -2.13 -13.12
C THR A 54 -6.82 -2.10 -14.06
N LYS A 55 -8.01 -2.37 -13.53
CA LYS A 55 -9.23 -2.33 -14.33
C LYS A 55 -9.48 -0.93 -14.85
N LEU A 56 -9.23 0.07 -14.02
CA LEU A 56 -9.42 1.44 -14.42
C LEU A 56 -8.47 1.80 -15.57
N LEU A 57 -7.21 1.39 -15.49
CA LEU A 57 -6.26 1.63 -16.55
C LEU A 57 -6.67 0.92 -17.84
N ARG A 58 -7.16 -0.31 -17.73
CA ARG A 58 -7.64 -1.01 -18.93
C ARG A 58 -8.80 -0.29 -19.57
N SER A 59 -9.67 0.31 -18.77
CA SER A 59 -10.79 1.06 -19.32
C SER A 59 -10.32 2.30 -20.07
N LEU A 60 -9.09 2.74 -19.81
CA LEU A 60 -8.49 3.85 -20.51
C LEU A 60 -7.57 3.37 -21.64
N ASN A 61 -7.67 2.10 -21.99
CA ASN A 61 -6.91 1.46 -23.07
C ASN A 61 -5.40 1.42 -22.79
N VAL A 62 -5.04 1.25 -21.53
CA VAL A 62 -3.65 1.10 -21.15
C VAL A 62 -3.37 -0.37 -20.90
N GLU A 63 -2.29 -0.87 -21.51
CA GLU A 63 -1.92 -2.25 -21.32
C GLU A 63 -1.27 -2.40 -19.96
N VAL A 64 -1.80 -3.31 -19.17
CA VAL A 64 -1.34 -3.45 -17.82
C VAL A 64 -0.30 -4.53 -17.63
N GLU A 65 -0.24 -5.49 -18.54
CA GLU A 65 0.76 -6.55 -18.42
C GLU A 65 2.17 -5.99 -18.35
N ASN A 66 2.38 -4.87 -19.01
CA ASN A 66 3.71 -4.27 -18.99
C ASN A 66 4.00 -3.55 -17.68
N LEU A 67 2.99 -3.41 -16.83
CA LEU A 67 3.18 -2.70 -15.58
C LEU A 67 3.39 -3.66 -14.42
N VAL A 68 2.90 -4.87 -14.55
CA VAL A 68 3.01 -5.82 -13.47
C VAL A 68 4.23 -6.59 -13.65
N ILE A 69 5.24 -6.10 -13.21
CA ILE A 69 6.40 -6.68 -13.43
C ILE A 69 7.08 -7.48 -12.52
N HIS A 70 7.22 -7.19 -11.39
CA HIS A 70 8.11 -7.88 -10.54
C HIS A 70 7.41 -8.91 -9.71
N ARG A 71 7.89 -10.10 -9.78
CA ARG A 71 7.41 -11.11 -8.91
C ARG A 71 8.00 -10.84 -7.56
N LEU A 72 7.33 -11.34 -6.54
CA LEU A 72 7.81 -11.22 -5.23
C LEU A 72 9.10 -11.95 -5.13
N ASN A 73 10.13 -11.35 -4.69
CA ASN A 73 11.38 -12.02 -4.46
C ASN A 73 11.35 -12.60 -3.06
N PHE A 74 11.07 -13.90 -3.00
CA PHE A 74 10.92 -14.58 -1.75
C PHE A 74 12.16 -14.51 -0.88
N GLU A 75 13.32 -14.59 -1.47
CA GLU A 75 14.58 -14.51 -0.73
C GLU A 75 14.76 -13.16 -0.09
N GLN A 76 14.44 -12.11 -0.82
CA GLN A 76 14.56 -10.77 -0.27
C GLN A 76 13.59 -10.57 0.88
N MET A 77 12.39 -11.12 0.79
CA MET A 77 11.45 -11.02 1.86
C MET A 77 11.95 -11.71 3.11
N VAL A 78 12.47 -12.90 2.97
CA VAL A 78 12.95 -13.68 4.10
C VAL A 78 14.13 -12.96 4.77
N ILE A 79 15.08 -12.49 3.97
CA ILE A 79 16.24 -11.81 4.52
C ILE A 79 15.82 -10.54 5.25
N SER A 80 14.89 -9.79 4.66
CA SER A 80 14.43 -8.57 5.30
C SER A 80 13.74 -8.87 6.63
N SER A 81 12.92 -9.88 6.66
CA SER A 81 12.22 -10.23 7.88
C SER A 81 13.17 -10.61 9.00
N ILE A 82 14.19 -11.35 8.66
CA ILE A 82 15.15 -11.78 9.65
C ILE A 82 15.87 -10.61 10.28
N LYS A 83 16.15 -9.60 9.50
CA LYS A 83 16.95 -8.51 9.99
C LYS A 83 16.22 -7.40 10.73
N LYS A 84 14.92 -7.40 10.69
CA LYS A 84 14.18 -6.24 11.22
C LYS A 84 13.15 -6.61 12.26
N PRO A 85 13.55 -6.76 13.49
CA PRO A 85 12.61 -7.16 14.51
C PRO A 85 11.79 -6.03 15.13
N ASN A 86 11.97 -4.77 14.74
CA ASN A 86 11.34 -3.67 15.42
C ASN A 86 10.33 -2.91 14.62
N HIS A 87 9.45 -3.58 13.96
CA HIS A 87 8.32 -3.00 13.23
C HIS A 87 8.77 -2.07 12.08
N THR A 88 9.96 -2.30 11.54
CA THR A 88 10.47 -1.51 10.43
C THR A 88 9.53 -1.56 9.23
N HIS A 89 8.95 -2.72 8.97
CA HIS A 89 8.10 -2.87 7.79
C HIS A 89 6.76 -2.18 7.98
N LEU A 90 6.27 -2.09 9.21
CA LEU A 90 5.07 -1.31 9.45
C LEU A 90 5.35 0.17 9.23
N HIS A 91 6.50 0.67 9.66
CA HIS A 91 6.88 2.05 9.38
C HIS A 91 6.93 2.31 7.88
N LYS A 92 7.49 1.38 7.11
CA LYS A 92 7.56 1.53 5.67
C LYS A 92 6.18 1.50 5.04
N SER A 93 5.28 0.66 5.55
CA SER A 93 3.91 0.60 5.07
C SER A 93 3.23 1.94 5.25
N ILE A 94 3.42 2.56 6.40
CA ILE A 94 2.81 3.85 6.70
C ILE A 94 3.34 4.92 5.76
N GLU A 95 4.66 4.94 5.54
CA GLU A 95 5.24 5.89 4.61
C GLU A 95 4.71 5.74 3.20
N LEU A 96 4.62 4.49 2.73
CA LEU A 96 4.10 4.23 1.40
C LEU A 96 2.64 4.64 1.30
N ASP A 97 1.86 4.37 2.34
CA ASP A 97 0.46 4.73 2.32
C ASP A 97 0.27 6.26 2.38
N GLN A 98 1.13 6.98 3.08
CA GLN A 98 1.07 8.43 3.08
C GLN A 98 1.36 8.99 1.68
N ASN A 99 2.31 8.38 0.97
CA ASN A 99 2.58 8.76 -0.42
C ASN A 99 1.40 8.40 -1.32
N LEU A 100 0.76 7.26 -1.05
CA LEU A 100 -0.43 6.88 -1.80
C LEU A 100 -1.54 7.91 -1.63
N LEU A 101 -1.75 8.40 -0.41
CA LEU A 101 -2.80 9.40 -0.17
C LEU A 101 -2.58 10.64 -1.04
N ARG A 102 -1.32 11.09 -1.18
CA ARG A 102 -1.03 12.22 -2.03
C ARG A 102 -1.34 11.92 -3.49
N LEU A 103 -0.97 10.74 -3.95
CA LEU A 103 -1.23 10.37 -5.35
C LEU A 103 -2.72 10.22 -5.63
N TYR A 104 -3.47 9.65 -4.68
CA TYR A 104 -4.92 9.56 -4.83
C TYR A 104 -5.54 10.95 -4.89
N ASP A 105 -5.06 11.87 -4.08
CA ASP A 105 -5.58 13.24 -4.11
C ASP A 105 -5.29 13.89 -5.46
N GLU A 106 -4.09 13.67 -6.01
CA GLU A 106 -3.75 14.21 -7.33
C GLU A 106 -4.63 13.60 -8.42
N ALA A 107 -4.87 12.30 -8.35
CA ALA A 107 -5.73 11.64 -9.33
C ALA A 107 -7.16 12.16 -9.24
N LEU A 108 -7.64 12.39 -8.02
CA LEU A 108 -8.99 12.88 -7.82
C LEU A 108 -9.16 14.33 -8.25
N GLU A 109 -8.07 15.11 -8.24
CA GLU A 109 -8.14 16.45 -8.80
C GLU A 109 -8.37 16.41 -10.30
N LEU A 110 -7.80 15.39 -10.96
CA LEU A 110 -7.96 15.27 -12.39
C LEU A 110 -9.26 14.57 -12.78
N ASN A 111 -9.80 13.75 -11.90
CA ASN A 111 -11.05 13.05 -12.17
C ASN A 111 -11.81 12.87 -10.84
N SER A 112 -12.56 13.91 -10.49
CA SER A 112 -13.26 13.92 -9.20
C SER A 112 -14.42 12.94 -9.14
N ALA A 113 -14.80 12.35 -10.27
CA ALA A 113 -15.90 11.39 -10.30
C ALA A 113 -15.45 9.96 -10.07
N ALA A 114 -14.17 9.71 -9.89
CA ALA A 114 -13.67 8.36 -9.74
C ALA A 114 -13.97 7.82 -8.34
N PHE A 115 -15.15 7.26 -8.18
CA PHE A 115 -15.62 6.79 -6.88
C PHE A 115 -14.73 5.72 -6.28
N VAL A 116 -14.21 4.82 -7.10
CA VAL A 116 -13.36 3.75 -6.59
C VAL A 116 -12.10 4.33 -5.97
N LEU A 117 -11.56 5.40 -6.52
CA LEU A 117 -10.36 6.02 -5.96
C LEU A 117 -10.67 6.71 -4.64
N LYS A 118 -11.87 7.29 -4.51
CA LYS A 118 -12.26 7.91 -3.24
C LYS A 118 -12.35 6.86 -2.14
N THR A 119 -12.92 5.70 -2.46
CA THR A 119 -13.06 4.63 -1.50
C THR A 119 -11.68 4.12 -1.04
N HIS A 120 -10.77 3.92 -1.99
CA HIS A 120 -9.41 3.49 -1.64
C HIS A 120 -8.75 4.51 -0.72
N ARG A 121 -8.89 5.78 -1.08
CA ARG A 121 -8.24 6.83 -0.31
C ARG A 121 -8.72 6.85 1.13
N GLU A 122 -10.03 6.71 1.33
CA GLU A 122 -10.59 6.71 2.68
C GLU A 122 -10.05 5.55 3.50
N LYS A 123 -10.02 4.36 2.90
CA LYS A 123 -9.56 3.17 3.62
C LYS A 123 -8.07 3.22 3.92
N ILE A 124 -7.29 3.77 3.01
CA ILE A 124 -5.86 3.89 3.24
C ILE A 124 -5.60 4.93 4.33
N ALA A 125 -6.38 6.01 4.37
CA ALA A 125 -6.24 7.00 5.44
C ALA A 125 -6.54 6.38 6.81
N GLU A 126 -7.54 5.52 6.88
CA GLU A 126 -7.83 4.80 8.12
C GLU A 126 -6.66 3.91 8.51
N SER A 127 -6.06 3.21 7.55
CA SER A 127 -4.94 2.34 7.82
C SER A 127 -3.73 3.10 8.35
N VAL A 128 -3.50 4.30 7.83
CA VAL A 128 -2.40 5.13 8.31
C VAL A 128 -2.63 5.48 9.77
N SER A 129 -3.85 5.91 10.11
CA SER A 129 -4.17 6.25 11.49
C SER A 129 -4.02 5.06 12.41
N GLU A 130 -4.50 3.90 11.97
CA GLU A 130 -4.41 2.69 12.77
C GLU A 130 -2.96 2.27 12.97
N GLY A 131 -2.15 2.40 11.91
CA GLY A 131 -0.75 2.03 12.00
C GLY A 131 0.02 2.93 12.95
N ILE A 132 -0.24 4.24 12.90
CA ILE A 132 0.40 5.18 13.81
C ILE A 132 -0.01 4.87 15.25
N TYR A 133 -1.31 4.61 15.46
CA TYR A 133 -1.80 4.28 16.78
C TYR A 133 -1.13 3.01 17.31
N PHE A 134 -0.99 2.01 16.45
CA PHE A 134 -0.35 0.76 16.82
C PHE A 134 1.09 1.02 17.29
N LEU A 135 1.84 1.81 16.52
CA LEU A 135 3.22 2.08 16.87
C LEU A 135 3.35 2.88 18.16
N GLU A 136 2.46 3.84 18.36
CA GLU A 136 2.47 4.62 19.59
C GLU A 136 2.20 3.75 20.81
N ASN A 137 1.27 2.82 20.68
CA ASN A 137 0.94 1.95 21.80
C ASN A 137 1.94 0.83 22.01
N ALA A 138 2.78 0.55 21.05
CA ALA A 138 3.85 -0.40 21.20
C ALA A 138 5.11 0.25 21.79
N GLY A 139 5.07 1.55 21.97
CA GLY A 139 6.20 2.24 22.58
C GLY A 139 7.38 2.43 21.67
N PHE A 140 7.11 2.25 20.41
CA PHE A 140 8.20 2.37 19.55
C PHE A 140 8.42 3.65 18.98
N ILE A 141 7.76 4.28 18.85
CA ILE A 141 7.81 5.41 18.11
C ILE A 141 8.62 6.25 18.21
N LEU A 142 8.49 6.33 18.45
CA LEU A 142 8.41 7.30 18.23
C LEU A 142 9.32 8.11 18.78
N GLU A 143 9.77 7.90 19.60
CA GLU A 143 10.55 8.70 20.22
C GLU A 143 11.69 8.75 19.63
N SER A 144 11.89 8.06 19.11
CA SER A 144 12.97 8.12 18.52
C SER A 144 13.37 8.95 17.69
#